data_31b0214b15de2263006a0b7a32e29222
#
_entry.id   31b0214b15de2263006a0b7a32e29222
#
_cell.length_a   1.000
_cell.length_b   1.000
_cell.length_c   1.000
_cell.angle_alpha   90.00
_cell.angle_beta   90.00
_cell.angle_gamma   90.00
#
_symmetry.space_group_name_H-M   'P 1'
#
loop_
_entity.id
_entity.type
_entity.pdbx_description
1 polymer ?
#
loop_
_entity_poly.entity_id
_entity_poly.type
_entity_poly.pdbx_seq_one_letter_code
_entity_poly.pdbx_strand_id
1 'polypeptide(L)'
;GYDLENGEGTRQDWNIINNAMDNLINIIKSQSTLHNVSLRLYARNMVHGDPDQDNSYIYARNYRSEVAHTPPDVLALIDRDSEEQTLENLLGYEVAEHGIHVYGLFHWTHRYYSYQALSRIEVRRIANSDMLEVSYENDDPGVVYNTLELLNDEFVKQYKELRYGETNNVIRFFEQELARVGRELREQEDSLRDYSVENLIINYDEQTKHIAILSRDFELRYEETRLNLNSSESLRKKIEAQLEDLQIFRNNAAFIEQLHKIGDLQAQITAAEAFIPDPASGREPVTQ
;
A
#
# COMPACT_ATOMS: atom_id res chain seq x y z
N GLY A 1 -8.76 3.39 18.26
CA GLY A 1 -8.13 4.45 19.02
C GLY A 1 -8.66 4.41 20.43
N TYR A 2 -7.80 4.18 21.39
CA TYR A 2 -8.13 4.33 22.80
C TYR A 2 -8.17 5.83 23.10
N ASP A 3 -9.36 6.36 23.38
CA ASP A 3 -9.53 7.72 23.87
C ASP A 3 -9.18 7.73 25.37
N LEU A 4 -7.99 8.18 25.69
CA LEU A 4 -7.46 8.24 27.06
C LEU A 4 -7.91 9.52 27.83
N GLU A 5 -8.76 10.36 27.24
CA GLU A 5 -9.09 11.66 27.84
C GLU A 5 -10.42 11.73 28.62
N ASN A 6 -11.28 10.73 28.54
CA ASN A 6 -12.49 10.71 29.36
C ASN A 6 -12.54 9.42 30.16
N GLY A 7 -12.38 9.51 31.46
CA GLY A 7 -12.49 8.42 32.44
C GLY A 7 -13.89 7.79 32.57
N GLU A 8 -14.63 7.70 31.49
CA GLU A 8 -15.80 6.85 31.33
C GLU A 8 -15.30 5.51 30.80
N GLY A 9 -15.29 4.49 31.66
CA GLY A 9 -15.01 3.11 31.30
C GLY A 9 -15.76 2.78 30.01
N THR A 10 -15.06 2.20 29.03
CA THR A 10 -15.60 1.75 27.75
C THR A 10 -16.94 1.07 27.97
N ARG A 11 -18.05 1.77 27.72
CA ARG A 11 -19.37 1.14 27.59
C ARG A 11 -19.22 0.15 26.45
N GLN A 12 -19.22 -1.14 26.80
CA GLN A 12 -19.29 -2.20 25.80
C GLN A 12 -20.51 -1.90 24.94
N ASP A 13 -20.28 -1.57 23.67
CA ASP A 13 -21.39 -1.38 22.74
C ASP A 13 -21.98 -2.75 22.42
N TRP A 14 -23.01 -3.10 23.14
CA TRP A 14 -23.74 -4.37 23.01
C TRP A 14 -24.24 -4.60 21.58
N ASN A 15 -24.49 -3.54 20.84
CA ASN A 15 -24.90 -3.64 19.44
C ASN A 15 -23.77 -4.18 18.57
N ILE A 16 -22.53 -3.73 18.79
CA ILE A 16 -21.36 -4.23 18.05
C ILE A 16 -21.13 -5.71 18.36
N ILE A 17 -21.24 -6.10 19.65
CA ILE A 17 -21.06 -7.50 20.06
C ILE A 17 -22.19 -8.38 19.49
N ASN A 18 -23.45 -7.92 19.57
CA ASN A 18 -24.57 -8.67 19.03
C ASN A 18 -24.45 -8.84 17.51
N ASN A 19 -24.13 -7.79 16.77
CA ASN A 19 -23.91 -7.86 15.33
C ASN A 19 -22.74 -8.80 14.97
N ALA A 20 -21.68 -8.81 15.77
CA ALA A 20 -20.55 -9.74 15.55
C ALA A 20 -21.00 -11.19 15.77
N MET A 21 -21.80 -11.48 16.80
CA MET A 21 -22.33 -12.82 17.04
C MET A 21 -23.32 -13.27 15.97
N ASP A 22 -24.21 -12.38 15.53
CA ASP A 22 -25.12 -12.68 14.43
C ASP A 22 -24.36 -12.96 13.12
N ASN A 23 -23.28 -12.25 12.87
CA ASN A 23 -22.40 -12.52 11.73
C ASN A 23 -21.74 -13.90 11.83
N LEU A 24 -21.27 -14.32 13.01
CA LEU A 24 -20.72 -15.67 13.20
C LEU A 24 -21.76 -16.75 12.93
N ILE A 25 -22.98 -16.59 13.43
CA ILE A 25 -24.11 -17.50 13.18
C ILE A 25 -24.41 -17.56 11.68
N ASN A 26 -24.42 -16.42 11.00
CA ASN A 26 -24.66 -16.34 9.56
C ASN A 26 -23.56 -17.04 8.76
N ILE A 27 -22.28 -16.93 9.16
CA ILE A 27 -21.17 -17.64 8.52
C ILE A 27 -21.36 -19.15 8.65
N ILE A 28 -21.67 -19.64 9.87
CA ILE A 28 -21.90 -21.07 10.12
C ILE A 28 -23.05 -21.60 9.27
N LYS A 29 -24.13 -20.85 9.16
CA LYS A 29 -25.35 -21.24 8.41
C LYS A 29 -25.32 -20.84 6.94
N SER A 30 -24.22 -20.25 6.45
CA SER A 30 -24.12 -19.82 5.07
C SER A 30 -24.19 -21.05 4.12
N GLN A 31 -24.80 -20.84 2.97
CA GLN A 31 -24.90 -21.88 1.95
C GLN A 31 -23.50 -22.37 1.52
N SER A 32 -22.52 -21.50 1.45
CA SER A 32 -21.13 -21.85 1.13
C SER A 32 -20.52 -22.78 2.17
N THR A 33 -20.64 -22.43 3.47
CA THR A 33 -20.15 -23.29 4.56
C THR A 33 -20.82 -24.66 4.54
N LEU A 34 -22.14 -24.71 4.42
CA LEU A 34 -22.88 -25.95 4.41
C LEU A 34 -22.60 -26.81 3.17
N HIS A 35 -22.36 -26.19 2.02
CA HIS A 35 -21.95 -26.88 0.81
C HIS A 35 -20.58 -27.57 0.97
N ASN A 36 -19.59 -26.84 1.50
CA ASN A 36 -18.27 -27.41 1.76
C ASN A 36 -18.33 -28.56 2.77
N VAL A 37 -19.14 -28.38 3.83
CA VAL A 37 -19.38 -29.45 4.82
C VAL A 37 -20.04 -30.67 4.17
N SER A 38 -21.02 -30.48 3.29
CA SER A 38 -21.68 -31.54 2.56
C SER A 38 -20.71 -32.40 1.77
N LEU A 39 -19.89 -31.78 0.94
CA LEU A 39 -18.92 -32.51 0.09
C LEU A 39 -17.82 -33.19 0.92
N ARG A 40 -17.31 -32.52 1.95
CA ARG A 40 -16.32 -33.12 2.87
C ARG A 40 -16.91 -34.30 3.64
N LEU A 41 -18.15 -34.19 4.11
CA LEU A 41 -18.84 -35.26 4.80
C LEU A 41 -19.07 -36.47 3.87
N TYR A 42 -19.47 -36.23 2.60
CA TYR A 42 -19.60 -37.26 1.63
C TYR A 42 -18.28 -37.95 1.32
N ALA A 43 -17.20 -37.18 1.08
CA ALA A 43 -15.85 -37.70 0.88
C ALA A 43 -15.40 -38.56 2.06
N ARG A 44 -15.53 -38.06 3.29
CA ARG A 44 -15.16 -38.75 4.53
C ARG A 44 -15.94 -40.07 4.69
N ASN A 45 -17.25 -40.05 4.48
CA ASN A 45 -18.08 -41.24 4.61
C ASN A 45 -17.75 -42.29 3.53
N MET A 46 -17.42 -41.87 2.31
CA MET A 46 -17.09 -42.78 1.20
C MET A 46 -15.67 -43.36 1.36
N VAL A 47 -14.74 -42.64 1.94
CA VAL A 47 -13.36 -43.10 2.21
C VAL A 47 -13.33 -44.09 3.36
N HIS A 48 -13.96 -43.73 4.49
CA HIS A 48 -13.84 -44.47 5.76
C HIS A 48 -14.99 -45.42 6.04
N GLY A 49 -16.06 -45.34 5.26
CA GLY A 49 -17.23 -46.23 5.45
C GLY A 49 -16.86 -47.71 5.19
N ASP A 50 -17.49 -48.59 5.96
CA ASP A 50 -17.32 -50.02 5.87
C ASP A 50 -18.69 -50.66 5.55
N PRO A 51 -18.79 -51.53 4.54
CA PRO A 51 -20.06 -52.19 4.23
C PRO A 51 -20.48 -53.26 5.27
N ASP A 52 -19.53 -53.78 6.03
CA ASP A 52 -19.78 -54.92 6.89
C ASP A 52 -19.84 -54.53 8.39
N GLN A 53 -19.26 -53.40 8.78
CA GLN A 53 -19.20 -52.98 10.18
C GLN A 53 -19.61 -51.51 10.35
N ASP A 54 -20.38 -51.27 11.40
CA ASP A 54 -20.69 -49.90 11.86
C ASP A 54 -19.40 -49.28 12.42
N ASN A 55 -19.13 -48.05 12.05
CA ASN A 55 -17.97 -47.31 12.52
C ASN A 55 -18.33 -45.90 12.98
N SER A 56 -17.31 -45.12 13.38
CA SER A 56 -17.47 -43.75 13.84
C SER A 56 -17.83 -42.73 12.77
N TYR A 57 -17.84 -43.13 11.50
CA TYR A 57 -18.13 -42.26 10.37
C TYR A 57 -19.56 -42.41 9.88
N ILE A 58 -19.98 -43.66 9.60
CA ILE A 58 -21.31 -43.96 9.09
C ILE A 58 -21.67 -45.41 9.42
N TYR A 59 -22.93 -45.69 9.69
CA TYR A 59 -23.41 -47.06 9.86
C TYR A 59 -23.29 -47.88 8.57
N ALA A 60 -22.90 -49.15 8.67
CA ALA A 60 -22.73 -50.05 7.56
C ALA A 60 -23.95 -50.12 6.62
N ARG A 61 -25.15 -50.14 7.18
CA ARG A 61 -26.39 -50.12 6.39
C ARG A 61 -26.54 -48.87 5.55
N ASN A 62 -26.20 -47.71 6.11
CA ASN A 62 -26.30 -46.42 5.45
C ASN A 62 -25.22 -46.29 4.39
N TYR A 63 -23.99 -46.72 4.68
CA TYR A 63 -22.88 -46.79 3.73
C TYR A 63 -23.21 -47.64 2.51
N ARG A 64 -23.75 -48.88 2.70
CA ARG A 64 -24.22 -49.69 1.59
C ARG A 64 -25.25 -49.01 0.72
N SER A 65 -26.17 -48.29 1.34
CA SER A 65 -27.18 -47.52 0.61
C SER A 65 -26.55 -46.40 -0.22
N GLU A 66 -25.58 -45.67 0.37
CA GLU A 66 -24.86 -44.60 -0.35
C GLU A 66 -24.11 -45.15 -1.56
N VAL A 67 -23.31 -46.21 -1.38
CA VAL A 67 -22.56 -46.85 -2.46
C VAL A 67 -23.48 -47.34 -3.57
N ALA A 68 -24.64 -47.94 -3.21
CA ALA A 68 -25.61 -48.44 -4.17
C ALA A 68 -26.28 -47.34 -5.02
N HIS A 69 -26.39 -46.12 -4.50
CA HIS A 69 -26.99 -44.97 -5.19
C HIS A 69 -25.97 -44.07 -5.89
N THR A 70 -24.68 -44.26 -5.60
CA THR A 70 -23.60 -43.50 -6.22
C THR A 70 -23.26 -44.07 -7.60
N PRO A 71 -23.23 -43.25 -8.67
CA PRO A 71 -22.82 -43.68 -10.00
C PRO A 71 -21.36 -44.20 -10.03
N PRO A 72 -21.07 -45.18 -10.95
CA PRO A 72 -19.71 -45.75 -11.01
C PRO A 72 -18.59 -44.76 -11.33
N ASP A 73 -18.88 -43.72 -12.08
CA ASP A 73 -17.96 -42.64 -12.42
C ASP A 73 -17.60 -41.82 -11.19
N VAL A 74 -18.56 -41.55 -10.29
CA VAL A 74 -18.31 -40.88 -9.02
C VAL A 74 -17.58 -41.81 -8.04
N LEU A 75 -17.90 -43.10 -8.01
CA LEU A 75 -17.17 -44.08 -7.20
C LEU A 75 -15.69 -44.16 -7.60
N ALA A 76 -15.36 -43.99 -8.87
CA ALA A 76 -14.00 -43.97 -9.37
C ALA A 76 -13.18 -42.76 -8.92
N LEU A 77 -13.83 -41.71 -8.43
CA LEU A 77 -13.16 -40.50 -7.89
C LEU A 77 -12.71 -40.65 -6.42
N ILE A 78 -13.20 -41.74 -5.76
CA ILE A 78 -12.93 -41.94 -4.33
C ILE A 78 -11.58 -42.62 -4.19
N ASP A 79 -10.65 -41.90 -3.54
CA ASP A 79 -9.36 -42.41 -3.10
C ASP A 79 -9.48 -42.83 -1.62
N ARG A 80 -9.42 -44.12 -1.37
CA ARG A 80 -9.56 -44.66 -0.02
C ARG A 80 -8.36 -44.37 0.91
N ASP A 81 -7.27 -43.90 0.34
CA ASP A 81 -6.05 -43.55 1.10
C ASP A 81 -6.02 -42.08 1.49
N SER A 82 -6.83 -41.23 0.84
CA SER A 82 -6.82 -39.77 1.08
C SER A 82 -8.21 -39.12 0.96
N GLU A 83 -8.69 -38.56 2.08
CA GLU A 83 -9.93 -37.77 2.13
C GLU A 83 -9.80 -36.48 1.31
N GLU A 84 -8.63 -35.83 1.39
CA GLU A 84 -8.35 -34.58 0.68
C GLU A 84 -8.33 -34.79 -0.84
N GLN A 85 -7.68 -35.85 -1.31
CA GLN A 85 -7.65 -36.15 -2.75
C GLN A 85 -9.05 -36.48 -3.27
N THR A 86 -9.84 -37.24 -2.51
CA THR A 86 -11.23 -37.49 -2.83
C THR A 86 -12.06 -36.23 -2.95
N LEU A 87 -11.87 -35.29 -1.99
CA LEU A 87 -12.56 -34.00 -1.99
C LEU A 87 -12.17 -33.16 -3.22
N GLU A 88 -10.89 -33.08 -3.56
CA GLU A 88 -10.43 -32.39 -4.76
C GLU A 88 -11.01 -32.96 -6.04
N ASN A 89 -11.04 -34.28 -6.14
CA ASN A 89 -11.63 -35.00 -7.29
C ASN A 89 -13.13 -34.65 -7.40
N LEU A 90 -13.87 -34.67 -6.29
CA LEU A 90 -15.30 -34.36 -6.27
C LEU A 90 -15.58 -32.91 -6.63
N LEU A 91 -14.81 -31.96 -6.11
CA LEU A 91 -14.92 -30.53 -6.45
C LEU A 91 -14.62 -30.29 -7.95
N GLY A 92 -13.56 -30.92 -8.46
CA GLY A 92 -13.25 -30.87 -9.89
C GLY A 92 -14.37 -31.43 -10.77
N TYR A 93 -14.98 -32.52 -10.34
CA TYR A 93 -16.07 -33.17 -11.03
C TYR A 93 -17.39 -32.38 -10.98
N GLU A 94 -17.68 -31.68 -9.86
CA GLU A 94 -18.85 -30.83 -9.70
C GLU A 94 -18.85 -29.67 -10.71
N VAL A 95 -17.68 -29.08 -10.95
CA VAL A 95 -17.50 -27.97 -11.90
C VAL A 95 -17.57 -28.44 -13.35
N ALA A 96 -17.29 -29.71 -13.61
CA ALA A 96 -17.39 -30.30 -14.96
C ALA A 96 -18.86 -30.47 -15.42
N GLU A 97 -19.11 -30.44 -16.73
CA GLU A 97 -20.45 -30.55 -17.30
C GLU A 97 -21.23 -31.85 -16.89
N HIS A 98 -20.55 -32.81 -16.29
CA HIS A 98 -21.10 -34.12 -15.88
C HIS A 98 -21.33 -34.25 -14.37
N GLY A 99 -21.09 -33.20 -13.59
CA GLY A 99 -21.15 -33.21 -12.12
C GLY A 99 -22.56 -33.30 -11.50
N ILE A 100 -23.57 -33.73 -12.24
CA ILE A 100 -24.97 -33.70 -11.81
C ILE A 100 -25.21 -34.44 -10.48
N HIS A 101 -24.56 -35.59 -10.27
CA HIS A 101 -24.74 -36.35 -9.03
C HIS A 101 -24.13 -35.63 -7.83
N VAL A 102 -22.89 -35.16 -7.93
CA VAL A 102 -22.19 -34.44 -6.87
C VAL A 102 -22.90 -33.13 -6.54
N TYR A 103 -23.28 -32.36 -7.57
CA TYR A 103 -24.13 -31.17 -7.41
C TYR A 103 -25.46 -31.51 -6.71
N GLY A 104 -26.08 -32.63 -7.09
CA GLY A 104 -27.34 -33.08 -6.53
C GLY A 104 -27.28 -33.47 -5.06
N LEU A 105 -26.13 -33.91 -4.54
CA LEU A 105 -25.97 -34.23 -3.12
C LEU A 105 -26.39 -33.06 -2.24
N PHE A 106 -26.00 -31.87 -2.57
CA PHE A 106 -26.33 -30.67 -1.80
C PHE A 106 -27.63 -30.00 -2.22
N HIS A 107 -27.92 -29.92 -3.52
CA HIS A 107 -29.04 -29.13 -4.05
C HIS A 107 -30.35 -29.87 -4.11
N TRP A 108 -30.33 -31.22 -4.14
CA TRP A 108 -31.53 -32.01 -4.14
C TRP A 108 -31.83 -32.60 -2.75
N THR A 109 -32.88 -33.40 -2.67
CA THR A 109 -33.25 -34.08 -1.41
C THR A 109 -32.31 -35.25 -1.15
N HIS A 110 -31.45 -35.10 -0.17
CA HIS A 110 -30.59 -36.15 0.36
C HIS A 110 -30.70 -36.20 1.90
N ARG A 111 -30.57 -37.37 2.48
CA ARG A 111 -30.78 -37.60 3.92
C ARG A 111 -29.71 -36.88 4.80
N TYR A 112 -28.46 -36.85 4.34
CA TYR A 112 -27.29 -36.35 5.08
C TYR A 112 -26.66 -35.12 4.47
N TYR A 113 -26.57 -35.06 3.13
CA TYR A 113 -25.71 -34.10 2.43
C TYR A 113 -26.46 -32.90 1.87
N SER A 114 -27.80 -32.96 1.77
CA SER A 114 -28.57 -31.87 1.18
C SER A 114 -28.59 -30.63 2.05
N TYR A 115 -28.75 -29.48 1.41
CA TYR A 115 -28.99 -28.21 2.11
C TYR A 115 -30.15 -28.33 3.10
N GLN A 116 -31.21 -29.02 2.73
CA GLN A 116 -32.38 -29.24 3.60
C GLN A 116 -32.02 -30.02 4.88
N ALA A 117 -31.13 -31.02 4.76
CA ALA A 117 -30.69 -31.82 5.90
C ALA A 117 -29.76 -30.98 6.82
N LEU A 118 -28.76 -30.29 6.24
CA LEU A 118 -27.77 -29.50 6.97
C LEU A 118 -28.35 -28.21 7.53
N SER A 119 -29.38 -27.62 6.93
CA SER A 119 -30.07 -26.44 7.47
C SER A 119 -30.80 -26.69 8.79
N ARG A 120 -31.01 -27.98 9.16
CA ARG A 120 -31.54 -28.36 10.48
C ARG A 120 -30.55 -28.18 11.62
N ILE A 121 -29.28 -27.90 11.32
CA ILE A 121 -28.29 -27.54 12.33
C ILE A 121 -28.76 -26.28 13.04
N GLU A 122 -28.97 -26.36 14.33
CA GLU A 122 -29.31 -25.22 15.16
C GLU A 122 -28.05 -24.58 15.71
N VAL A 123 -27.96 -23.26 15.56
CA VAL A 123 -26.88 -22.46 16.10
C VAL A 123 -27.49 -21.35 16.93
N ARG A 124 -27.14 -21.28 18.20
CA ARG A 124 -27.65 -20.23 19.11
C ARG A 124 -26.56 -19.75 20.06
N ARG A 125 -26.67 -18.51 20.42
CA ARG A 125 -25.80 -17.90 21.42
C ARG A 125 -26.20 -18.35 22.82
N ILE A 126 -25.23 -18.71 23.66
CA ILE A 126 -25.48 -19.05 25.06
C ILE A 126 -25.58 -17.75 25.87
N ALA A 127 -26.82 -17.38 26.26
CA ALA A 127 -27.10 -16.14 26.98
C ALA A 127 -26.37 -14.91 26.35
N ASN A 128 -25.73 -14.06 27.16
CA ASN A 128 -24.95 -12.91 26.72
C ASN A 128 -23.44 -13.20 26.69
N SER A 129 -23.05 -14.47 26.50
CA SER A 129 -21.65 -14.86 26.39
C SER A 129 -21.10 -14.75 24.95
N ASP A 130 -19.80 -14.94 24.79
CA ASP A 130 -19.13 -15.06 23.50
C ASP A 130 -19.10 -16.52 23.00
N MET A 131 -20.01 -17.35 23.49
CA MET A 131 -20.11 -18.77 23.14
C MET A 131 -21.34 -19.03 22.29
N LEU A 132 -21.13 -19.90 21.28
CA LEU A 132 -22.19 -20.45 20.44
C LEU A 132 -22.39 -21.92 20.76
N GLU A 133 -23.64 -22.33 20.90
CA GLU A 133 -24.06 -23.71 20.98
C GLU A 133 -24.50 -24.15 19.59
N VAL A 134 -23.94 -25.27 19.11
CA VAL A 134 -24.30 -25.87 17.84
C VAL A 134 -24.87 -27.27 18.14
N SER A 135 -26.07 -27.54 17.66
CA SER A 135 -26.72 -28.84 17.80
C SER A 135 -27.22 -29.35 16.48
N TYR A 136 -27.15 -30.66 16.30
CA TYR A 136 -27.61 -31.35 15.09
C TYR A 136 -28.21 -32.71 15.48
N GLU A 137 -29.33 -33.04 14.90
CA GLU A 137 -30.01 -34.34 15.08
C GLU A 137 -30.17 -35.09 13.77
N ASN A 138 -29.72 -36.32 13.77
CA ASN A 138 -29.94 -37.26 12.66
C ASN A 138 -29.95 -38.70 13.20
N ASP A 139 -30.28 -39.66 12.35
CA ASP A 139 -30.43 -41.08 12.72
C ASP A 139 -29.11 -41.84 12.74
N ASP A 140 -28.02 -41.24 12.31
CA ASP A 140 -26.67 -41.83 12.27
C ASP A 140 -25.73 -41.02 13.16
N PRO A 141 -25.32 -41.56 14.31
CA PRO A 141 -24.44 -40.82 15.25
C PRO A 141 -23.06 -40.48 14.64
N GLY A 142 -22.52 -41.34 13.79
CA GLY A 142 -21.26 -41.09 13.09
C GLY A 142 -21.39 -39.90 12.15
N VAL A 143 -22.44 -39.84 11.38
CA VAL A 143 -22.75 -38.71 10.50
C VAL A 143 -22.95 -37.43 11.31
N VAL A 144 -23.68 -37.49 12.44
CA VAL A 144 -23.88 -36.30 13.31
C VAL A 144 -22.56 -35.76 13.84
N TYR A 145 -21.74 -36.65 14.42
CA TYR A 145 -20.44 -36.24 14.98
C TYR A 145 -19.55 -35.61 13.92
N ASN A 146 -19.35 -36.29 12.79
CA ASN A 146 -18.50 -35.80 11.70
C ASN A 146 -19.06 -34.50 11.06
N THR A 147 -20.37 -34.35 10.98
CA THR A 147 -20.97 -33.10 10.50
C THR A 147 -20.62 -31.93 11.39
N LEU A 148 -20.71 -32.08 12.72
CA LEU A 148 -20.38 -31.00 13.67
C LEU A 148 -18.88 -30.70 13.69
N GLU A 149 -18.02 -31.72 13.59
CA GLU A 149 -16.57 -31.56 13.51
C GLU A 149 -16.19 -30.79 12.25
N LEU A 150 -16.65 -31.25 11.08
CA LEU A 150 -16.38 -30.58 9.79
C LEU A 150 -16.95 -29.17 9.71
N LEU A 151 -18.11 -28.95 10.32
CA LEU A 151 -18.72 -27.63 10.40
C LEU A 151 -17.86 -26.66 11.22
N ASN A 152 -17.31 -27.12 12.34
CA ASN A 152 -16.40 -26.32 13.15
C ASN A 152 -15.13 -25.96 12.37
N ASP A 153 -14.53 -26.92 11.69
CA ASP A 153 -13.32 -26.71 10.88
C ASP A 153 -13.57 -25.73 9.75
N GLU A 154 -14.69 -25.92 9.02
CA GLU A 154 -15.04 -25.04 7.91
C GLU A 154 -15.41 -23.64 8.40
N PHE A 155 -16.11 -23.52 9.53
CA PHE A 155 -16.39 -22.23 10.15
C PHE A 155 -15.09 -21.50 10.50
N VAL A 156 -14.14 -22.18 11.15
CA VAL A 156 -12.85 -21.55 11.52
C VAL A 156 -12.09 -21.09 10.28
N LYS A 157 -12.12 -21.88 9.20
CA LYS A 157 -11.52 -21.53 7.92
C LYS A 157 -12.19 -20.31 7.30
N GLN A 158 -13.52 -20.32 7.15
CA GLN A 158 -14.31 -19.22 6.59
C GLN A 158 -14.17 -17.92 7.41
N TYR A 159 -14.19 -18.03 8.74
CA TYR A 159 -13.98 -16.91 9.62
C TYR A 159 -12.58 -16.29 9.47
N LYS A 160 -11.55 -17.12 9.36
CA LYS A 160 -10.19 -16.66 9.08
C LYS A 160 -10.10 -15.96 7.73
N GLU A 161 -10.66 -16.54 6.68
CA GLU A 161 -10.66 -15.95 5.34
C GLU A 161 -11.35 -14.59 5.31
N LEU A 162 -12.51 -14.45 5.95
CA LEU A 162 -13.22 -13.18 6.04
C LEU A 162 -12.43 -12.14 6.87
N ARG A 163 -11.92 -12.54 8.03
CA ARG A 163 -11.25 -11.61 8.93
C ARG A 163 -9.86 -11.19 8.44
N TYR A 164 -9.11 -12.12 7.85
CA TYR A 164 -7.77 -11.84 7.33
C TYR A 164 -7.79 -11.39 5.87
N GLY A 165 -8.83 -11.71 5.12
CA GLY A 165 -8.97 -11.28 3.72
C GLY A 165 -8.98 -9.77 3.57
N GLU A 166 -9.75 -9.07 4.39
CA GLU A 166 -9.78 -7.60 4.43
C GLU A 166 -8.42 -7.03 4.87
N THR A 167 -7.85 -7.57 5.94
CA THR A 167 -6.56 -7.15 6.47
C THR A 167 -5.43 -7.39 5.46
N ASN A 168 -5.40 -8.53 4.79
CA ASN A 168 -4.41 -8.85 3.77
C ASN A 168 -4.53 -7.95 2.53
N ASN A 169 -5.74 -7.53 2.16
CA ASN A 169 -5.94 -6.58 1.08
C ASN A 169 -5.40 -5.19 1.45
N VAL A 170 -5.64 -4.75 2.69
CA VAL A 170 -5.09 -3.49 3.22
C VAL A 170 -3.56 -3.56 3.29
N ILE A 171 -3.00 -4.66 3.80
CA ILE A 171 -1.54 -4.86 3.85
C ILE A 171 -0.96 -4.80 2.43
N ARG A 172 -1.51 -5.56 1.48
CA ARG A 172 -1.04 -5.54 0.07
C ARG A 172 -1.15 -4.15 -0.56
N PHE A 173 -2.21 -3.41 -0.28
CA PHE A 173 -2.35 -2.03 -0.73
C PHE A 173 -1.21 -1.15 -0.19
N PHE A 174 -0.93 -1.22 1.11
CA PHE A 174 0.17 -0.44 1.70
C PHE A 174 1.55 -0.88 1.21
N GLU A 175 1.78 -2.17 1.00
CA GLU A 175 3.03 -2.68 0.41
C GLU A 175 3.23 -2.16 -1.02
N GLN A 176 2.19 -2.15 -1.84
CA GLN A 176 2.23 -1.60 -3.19
C GLN A 176 2.48 -0.09 -3.20
N GLU A 177 1.79 0.63 -2.29
CA GLU A 177 1.96 2.07 -2.16
C GLU A 177 3.37 2.44 -1.65
N LEU A 178 3.89 1.70 -0.67
CA LEU A 178 5.25 1.85 -0.18
C LEU A 178 6.28 1.60 -1.30
N ALA A 179 6.07 0.55 -2.09
CA ALA A 179 6.94 0.27 -3.24
C ALA A 179 6.86 1.36 -4.31
N ARG A 180 5.67 1.95 -4.56
CA ARG A 180 5.48 3.05 -5.50
C ARG A 180 6.23 4.30 -5.04
N VAL A 181 5.93 4.75 -3.80
CA VAL A 181 6.56 5.94 -3.22
C VAL A 181 8.07 5.77 -3.08
N GLY A 182 8.52 4.56 -2.73
CA GLY A 182 9.95 4.23 -2.67
C GLY A 182 10.66 4.28 -4.03
N ARG A 183 9.99 4.00 -5.14
CA ARG A 183 10.54 4.22 -6.49
C ARG A 183 10.60 5.71 -6.81
N GLU A 184 9.51 6.43 -6.59
CA GLU A 184 9.45 7.89 -6.82
C GLU A 184 10.54 8.63 -6.02
N LEU A 185 10.72 8.25 -4.75
CA LEU A 185 11.77 8.84 -3.92
C LEU A 185 13.16 8.61 -4.56
N ARG A 186 13.48 7.38 -4.95
CA ARG A 186 14.78 7.08 -5.59
C ARG A 186 14.98 7.86 -6.89
N GLU A 187 13.94 7.96 -7.72
CA GLU A 187 14.00 8.75 -8.95
C GLU A 187 14.29 10.23 -8.68
N GLN A 188 13.67 10.78 -7.63
CA GLN A 188 13.93 12.17 -7.21
C GLN A 188 15.32 12.33 -6.59
N GLU A 189 15.78 11.37 -5.79
CA GLU A 189 17.14 11.36 -5.23
C GLU A 189 18.20 11.26 -6.34
N ASP A 190 17.99 10.39 -7.34
CA ASP A 190 18.88 10.27 -8.50
C ASP A 190 18.88 11.55 -9.33
N SER A 191 17.71 12.15 -9.59
CA SER A 191 17.60 13.43 -10.29
C SER A 191 18.31 14.57 -9.54
N LEU A 192 18.14 14.61 -8.21
CA LEU A 192 18.81 15.60 -7.36
C LEU A 192 20.34 15.40 -7.38
N ARG A 193 20.77 14.14 -7.32
CA ARG A 193 22.18 13.80 -7.40
C ARG A 193 22.78 14.23 -8.75
N ASP A 194 22.09 13.87 -9.84
CA ASP A 194 22.56 14.20 -11.20
C ASP A 194 22.61 15.72 -11.38
N TYR A 195 21.59 16.45 -10.95
CA TYR A 195 21.58 17.90 -10.94
C TYR A 195 22.77 18.48 -10.13
N SER A 196 23.04 17.89 -8.95
CA SER A 196 24.15 18.33 -8.11
C SER A 196 25.50 18.07 -8.75
N VAL A 197 25.66 16.94 -9.46
CA VAL A 197 26.90 16.62 -10.18
C VAL A 197 27.09 17.55 -11.38
N GLU A 198 26.03 17.75 -12.19
CA GLU A 198 26.09 18.63 -13.38
C GLU A 198 26.42 20.08 -13.00
N ASN A 199 25.88 20.56 -11.87
CA ASN A 199 26.11 21.93 -11.41
C ASN A 199 27.26 22.05 -10.42
N LEU A 200 28.06 21.00 -10.20
CA LEU A 200 29.20 20.97 -9.28
C LEU A 200 28.82 21.37 -7.84
N ILE A 201 27.61 21.01 -7.41
CA ILE A 201 27.11 21.33 -6.07
C ILE A 201 27.60 20.25 -5.11
N ILE A 202 28.68 20.55 -4.38
CA ILE A 202 29.25 19.63 -3.39
C ILE A 202 28.54 19.81 -2.04
N ASN A 203 28.27 21.06 -1.67
CA ASN A 203 27.55 21.42 -0.44
C ASN A 203 26.71 22.67 -0.72
N TYR A 204 25.39 22.47 -0.85
CA TYR A 204 24.47 23.55 -1.19
C TYR A 204 24.51 24.71 -0.18
N ASP A 205 24.54 24.40 1.11
CA ASP A 205 24.52 25.42 2.16
C ASP A 205 25.80 26.26 2.15
N GLU A 206 26.95 25.62 2.00
CA GLU A 206 28.24 26.32 1.95
C GLU A 206 28.40 27.11 0.65
N GLN A 207 27.99 26.54 -0.49
CA GLN A 207 28.05 27.25 -1.77
C GLN A 207 27.10 28.44 -1.80
N THR A 208 25.89 28.31 -1.27
CA THR A 208 24.93 29.42 -1.19
C THR A 208 25.43 30.52 -0.30
N LYS A 209 26.03 30.20 0.85
CA LYS A 209 26.69 31.20 1.73
C LYS A 209 27.84 31.88 1.02
N HIS A 210 28.67 31.11 0.31
CA HIS A 210 29.83 31.66 -0.40
C HIS A 210 29.39 32.58 -1.54
N ILE A 211 28.38 32.22 -2.31
CA ILE A 211 27.79 33.05 -3.38
C ILE A 211 27.19 34.33 -2.77
N ALA A 212 26.48 34.23 -1.64
CA ALA A 212 25.93 35.40 -0.97
C ALA A 212 27.01 36.37 -0.46
N ILE A 213 28.13 35.85 0.07
CA ILE A 213 29.28 36.63 0.48
C ILE A 213 29.95 37.30 -0.72
N LEU A 214 30.17 36.54 -1.80
CA LEU A 214 30.77 37.08 -3.03
C LEU A 214 29.87 38.16 -3.65
N SER A 215 28.55 37.93 -3.75
CA SER A 215 27.61 38.94 -4.26
C SER A 215 27.71 40.25 -3.45
N ARG A 216 27.71 40.14 -2.13
CA ARG A 216 27.89 41.33 -1.26
C ARG A 216 29.22 42.03 -1.46
N ASP A 217 30.28 41.28 -1.64
CA ASP A 217 31.61 41.82 -1.87
C ASP A 217 31.69 42.57 -3.21
N PHE A 218 31.04 42.01 -4.25
CA PHE A 218 30.91 42.66 -5.55
C PHE A 218 30.08 43.94 -5.47
N GLU A 219 28.95 43.95 -4.75
CA GLU A 219 28.14 45.14 -4.54
C GLU A 219 28.93 46.26 -3.84
N LEU A 220 29.67 45.92 -2.78
CA LEU A 220 30.49 46.87 -2.08
C LEU A 220 31.60 47.45 -2.99
N ARG A 221 32.29 46.64 -3.74
CA ARG A 221 33.32 47.10 -4.70
C ARG A 221 32.73 47.93 -5.83
N TYR A 222 31.55 47.55 -6.30
CA TYR A 222 30.83 48.34 -7.32
C TYR A 222 30.48 49.74 -6.79
N GLU A 223 29.88 49.83 -5.61
CA GLU A 223 29.55 51.13 -4.98
C GLU A 223 30.79 51.97 -4.70
N GLU A 224 31.87 51.37 -4.19
CA GLU A 224 33.13 52.05 -3.98
C GLU A 224 33.72 52.59 -5.30
N THR A 225 33.74 51.81 -6.33
CA THR A 225 34.22 52.20 -7.66
C THR A 225 33.36 53.31 -8.26
N ARG A 226 32.05 53.23 -8.09
CA ARG A 226 31.08 54.24 -8.52
C ARG A 226 31.26 55.56 -7.79
N LEU A 227 31.49 55.52 -6.48
CA LEU A 227 31.79 56.71 -5.69
C LEU A 227 33.12 57.37 -6.14
N ASN A 228 34.14 56.53 -6.37
CA ASN A 228 35.42 56.99 -6.89
C ASN A 228 35.31 57.62 -8.26
N LEU A 229 34.48 57.05 -9.18
CA LEU A 229 34.20 57.61 -10.48
C LEU A 229 33.52 58.98 -10.36
N ASN A 230 32.41 59.03 -9.58
CA ASN A 230 31.68 60.29 -9.36
C ASN A 230 32.55 61.39 -8.76
N SER A 231 33.40 61.00 -7.79
CA SER A 231 34.38 61.92 -7.19
C SER A 231 35.40 62.43 -8.23
N SER A 232 35.92 61.53 -9.05
CA SER A 232 36.87 61.87 -10.10
C SER A 232 36.26 62.73 -11.19
N GLU A 233 34.98 62.42 -11.61
CA GLU A 233 34.24 63.26 -12.57
C GLU A 233 33.96 64.67 -11.99
N SER A 234 33.60 64.74 -10.70
CA SER A 234 33.37 66.03 -10.03
C SER A 234 34.65 66.85 -9.97
N LEU A 235 35.82 66.21 -9.66
CA LEU A 235 37.13 66.83 -9.73
C LEU A 235 37.48 67.30 -11.17
N ARG A 236 37.25 66.46 -12.16
CA ARG A 236 37.44 66.78 -13.56
C ARG A 236 36.65 68.04 -13.96
N LYS A 237 35.29 68.06 -13.66
CA LYS A 237 34.46 69.23 -13.92
C LYS A 237 34.94 70.48 -13.24
N LYS A 238 35.43 70.40 -11.99
CA LYS A 238 36.02 71.54 -11.27
C LYS A 238 37.30 72.04 -11.91
N ILE A 239 38.16 71.12 -12.36
CA ILE A 239 39.38 71.45 -13.07
C ILE A 239 39.07 72.03 -14.44
N GLU A 240 38.11 71.50 -15.18
CA GLU A 240 37.67 72.06 -16.47
C GLU A 240 37.12 73.47 -16.33
N ALA A 241 36.28 73.71 -15.31
CA ALA A 241 35.80 75.08 -15.03
C ALA A 241 36.90 76.08 -14.61
N GLN A 242 37.94 75.60 -13.92
CA GLN A 242 39.14 76.44 -13.59
C GLN A 242 40.03 76.61 -14.82
N LEU A 243 40.01 75.70 -15.83
CA LEU A 243 40.83 75.83 -17.04
C LEU A 243 40.24 76.82 -18.05
N GLU A 244 38.87 77.04 -18.01
CA GLU A 244 38.24 78.11 -18.84
C GLU A 244 38.75 79.51 -18.43
N ASP A 245 39.13 79.70 -17.18
CA ASP A 245 39.67 80.94 -16.67
C ASP A 245 41.21 81.08 -16.82
N LEU A 246 41.95 80.03 -17.05
CA LEU A 246 43.42 80.00 -17.11
C LEU A 246 43.96 79.18 -18.25
N GLN A 247 44.34 79.75 -19.41
CA GLN A 247 44.98 79.12 -20.57
C GLN A 247 46.37 78.43 -20.25
N ILE A 248 46.70 78.23 -18.97
CA ILE A 248 48.04 77.83 -18.56
C ILE A 248 48.29 76.32 -18.41
N PHE A 249 47.24 75.47 -18.45
CA PHE A 249 47.38 74.04 -18.06
C PHE A 249 47.41 72.99 -19.14
N ARG A 250 47.64 73.35 -20.37
CA ARG A 250 47.58 72.41 -21.55
C ARG A 250 48.66 71.35 -21.56
N ASN A 251 49.65 71.35 -20.69
CA ASN A 251 50.81 70.46 -20.65
C ASN A 251 51.11 69.87 -19.25
N ASN A 252 50.16 69.77 -18.34
CA ASN A 252 50.45 69.23 -17.03
C ASN A 252 50.31 67.76 -16.99
N ALA A 253 51.38 66.98 -16.77
CA ALA A 253 51.42 65.52 -16.70
C ALA A 253 50.44 64.91 -15.67
N ALA A 254 50.19 65.59 -14.56
CA ALA A 254 49.26 65.18 -13.51
C ALA A 254 47.79 65.20 -13.95
N PHE A 255 47.38 66.10 -14.86
CA PHE A 255 46.07 66.15 -15.44
C PHE A 255 45.82 64.98 -16.42
N ILE A 256 46.81 64.64 -17.21
CA ILE A 256 46.72 63.49 -18.16
C ILE A 256 46.65 62.18 -17.36
N GLU A 257 47.35 62.06 -16.23
CA GLU A 257 47.30 60.89 -15.36
C GLU A 257 45.92 60.69 -14.72
N GLN A 258 45.27 61.79 -14.26
CA GLN A 258 43.93 61.76 -13.72
C GLN A 258 42.88 61.34 -14.77
N LEU A 259 42.98 61.79 -16.03
CA LEU A 259 42.10 61.40 -17.13
C LEU A 259 42.27 59.92 -17.47
N HIS A 260 43.47 59.38 -17.46
CA HIS A 260 43.70 57.95 -17.60
C HIS A 260 43.06 57.12 -16.51
N LYS A 261 43.19 57.57 -15.23
CA LYS A 261 42.62 56.89 -14.10
C LYS A 261 41.09 56.83 -14.11
N ILE A 262 40.43 57.93 -14.61
CA ILE A 262 38.98 57.96 -14.84
C ILE A 262 38.57 56.93 -15.92
N GLY A 263 39.35 56.85 -17.01
CA GLY A 263 39.11 55.83 -18.06
C GLY A 263 39.22 54.40 -17.56
N ASP A 264 40.26 54.13 -16.74
CA ASP A 264 40.47 52.81 -16.13
C ASP A 264 39.33 52.41 -15.16
N LEU A 265 38.88 53.35 -14.34
CA LEU A 265 37.73 53.13 -13.41
C LEU A 265 36.42 52.89 -14.18
N GLN A 266 36.21 53.62 -15.27
CA GLN A 266 35.04 53.43 -16.12
C GLN A 266 35.04 52.07 -16.81
N ALA A 267 36.22 51.60 -17.27
CA ALA A 267 36.40 50.26 -17.81
C ALA A 267 36.13 49.17 -16.75
N GLN A 268 36.57 49.39 -15.48
CA GLN A 268 36.32 48.45 -14.40
C GLN A 268 34.80 48.35 -14.03
N ILE A 269 34.10 49.50 -14.04
CA ILE A 269 32.61 49.48 -13.81
C ILE A 269 31.91 48.71 -14.92
N THR A 270 32.25 48.99 -16.18
CA THR A 270 31.64 48.29 -17.33
C THR A 270 31.94 46.80 -17.25
N ALA A 271 33.14 46.39 -16.85
CA ALA A 271 33.48 45.00 -16.61
C ALA A 271 32.70 44.38 -15.46
N ALA A 272 32.49 45.11 -14.36
CA ALA A 272 31.70 44.65 -13.21
C ALA A 272 30.22 44.54 -13.57
N GLU A 273 29.67 45.46 -14.37
CA GLU A 273 28.26 45.42 -14.84
C GLU A 273 28.04 44.22 -15.78
N ALA A 274 29.02 43.81 -16.58
CA ALA A 274 28.94 42.62 -17.43
C ALA A 274 28.88 41.30 -16.61
N PHE A 275 29.32 41.32 -15.35
CA PHE A 275 29.23 40.17 -14.41
C PHE A 275 27.99 40.15 -13.54
N ILE A 276 27.17 41.19 -13.53
CA ILE A 276 25.90 41.16 -12.82
C ILE A 276 24.88 40.48 -13.71
N PRO A 277 24.37 39.27 -13.37
CA PRO A 277 23.35 38.62 -14.16
C PRO A 277 22.08 39.45 -14.10
N ASP A 278 21.56 39.81 -15.29
CA ASP A 278 20.28 40.47 -15.42
C ASP A 278 19.18 39.53 -14.88
N PRO A 279 18.49 39.86 -13.78
CA PRO A 279 17.48 39.01 -13.19
C PRO A 279 16.25 38.81 -14.11
N ALA A 280 16.14 39.52 -15.21
CA ALA A 280 15.03 39.43 -16.16
C ALA A 280 15.36 38.59 -17.40
N SER A 281 16.62 38.24 -17.65
CA SER A 281 17.00 37.41 -18.80
C SER A 281 17.42 36.02 -18.28
N GLY A 282 16.57 35.02 -18.40
CA GLY A 282 16.87 33.60 -18.15
C GLY A 282 17.90 33.02 -19.16
N ARG A 283 19.06 33.66 -19.29
CA ARG A 283 20.17 33.22 -20.12
C ARG A 283 21.28 32.67 -19.23
N GLU A 284 21.62 31.43 -19.47
CA GLU A 284 22.73 30.67 -18.88
C GLU A 284 24.05 31.46 -18.92
N PRO A 285 24.90 31.32 -17.92
CA PRO A 285 26.22 31.91 -17.95
C PRO A 285 27.06 31.24 -19.04
N VAL A 286 27.54 32.03 -20.01
CA VAL A 286 28.51 31.59 -21.00
C VAL A 286 29.83 31.32 -20.28
N THR A 287 30.17 30.05 -20.12
CA THR A 287 31.49 29.59 -19.69
C THR A 287 32.51 29.92 -20.77
N GLN A 288 33.45 30.73 -20.45
CA GLN A 288 34.82 30.69 -20.96
C GLN A 288 35.81 30.62 -19.82
#